data_dc8e93d8b4b6b32c49f167c9c15daea2
#
_entry.id   dc8e93d8b4b6b32c49f167c9c15daea2
#
_cell.length_a   1.000
_cell.length_b   1.000
_cell.length_c   1.000
_cell.angle_alpha   90.00
_cell.angle_beta   90.00
_cell.angle_gamma   90.00
#
_symmetry.space_group_name_H-M   'P 1'
#
loop_
_entity.id
_entity.type
_entity.pdbx_description
1 polymer ?
#
loop_
_entity_poly.entity_id
_entity_poly.type
_entity_poly.pdbx_seq_one_letter_code
_entity_poly.pdbx_strand_id
1 'polypeptide(L)'
;EMCIRDRKVAIVGYTGAGKTTMVNLLMRFYELWSGQIKIDGVPVSEMRRSDVHAMFGMVLQDTWLFDGTYRENIAYGKPGVTDEQVEAACKLVGLDHYIKTLPKGYDTELNDRSSLSAGQRQLLTIARAMVENAPMIILDEATSSVDTRTEVLVQKAMDRLARGRTSFVIAHRLSTIRDADLILVMDKGDIVESGTHEQLLGKGGLYKELYTSQFENK
;
A
#
# COMPACT_ATOMS: atom_id res chain seq x y z
N GLU A 1 -3.35 -9.55 22.11
CA GLU A 1 -3.47 -8.13 21.75
C GLU A 1 -2.17 -7.67 21.10
N MET A 2 -2.26 -7.06 19.92
CA MET A 2 -1.09 -6.67 19.14
C MET A 2 -1.11 -5.14 18.96
N CYS A 3 -0.13 -4.46 19.52
CA CYS A 3 0.05 -3.02 19.31
C CYS A 3 1.10 -2.79 18.20
N ILE A 4 0.70 -2.13 17.11
CA ILE A 4 1.49 -1.98 15.87
C ILE A 4 1.69 -0.53 15.45
N ARG A 5 1.75 0.39 16.40
CA ARG A 5 1.95 1.81 16.10
C ARG A 5 3.33 2.04 15.45
N ASP A 6 3.34 2.85 14.40
CA ASP A 6 4.55 3.27 13.64
C ASP A 6 5.44 2.11 13.16
N ARG A 7 4.82 0.94 12.88
CA ARG A 7 5.52 -0.25 12.41
C ARG A 7 5.14 -0.59 10.97
N LYS A 8 6.09 -1.19 10.27
CA LYS A 8 5.88 -1.85 8.98
C LYS A 8 5.48 -3.29 9.22
N VAL A 9 4.22 -3.61 8.93
CA VAL A 9 3.64 -4.96 9.10
C VAL A 9 3.54 -5.62 7.73
N ALA A 10 4.28 -6.70 7.51
CA ALA A 10 4.16 -7.52 6.31
C ALA A 10 3.11 -8.62 6.52
N ILE A 11 2.18 -8.74 5.57
CA ILE A 11 1.18 -9.81 5.55
C ILE A 11 1.58 -10.79 4.45
N VAL A 12 1.90 -12.02 4.82
CA VAL A 12 2.36 -13.08 3.91
C VAL A 12 1.47 -14.31 3.99
N GLY A 13 1.43 -15.12 2.95
CA GLY A 13 0.63 -16.34 2.87
C GLY A 13 0.34 -16.70 1.41
N TYR A 14 -0.09 -17.93 1.18
CA TYR A 14 -0.47 -18.40 -0.16
C TYR A 14 -1.63 -17.60 -0.75
N THR A 15 -1.82 -17.69 -2.06
CA THR A 15 -3.02 -17.15 -2.70
C THR A 15 -4.26 -17.79 -2.07
N GLY A 16 -5.25 -16.97 -1.72
CA GLY A 16 -6.44 -17.44 -1.01
C GLY A 16 -6.31 -17.55 0.52
N ALA A 17 -5.16 -17.24 1.11
CA ALA A 17 -4.97 -17.29 2.57
C ALA A 17 -5.78 -16.24 3.37
N GLY A 18 -6.45 -15.29 2.69
CA GLY A 18 -7.29 -14.27 3.36
C GLY A 18 -6.63 -12.90 3.54
N LYS A 19 -5.45 -12.65 2.95
CA LYS A 19 -4.70 -11.38 3.11
C LYS A 19 -5.54 -10.14 2.77
N THR A 20 -6.18 -10.13 1.62
CA THR A 20 -7.05 -9.02 1.18
C THR A 20 -8.29 -8.89 2.07
N THR A 21 -8.85 -10.02 2.53
CA THR A 21 -9.99 -10.00 3.46
C THR A 21 -9.62 -9.34 4.78
N MET A 22 -8.43 -9.63 5.31
CA MET A 22 -7.92 -9.00 6.54
C MET A 22 -7.81 -7.47 6.37
N VAL A 23 -7.26 -7.01 5.25
CA VAL A 23 -7.17 -5.57 4.94
C VAL A 23 -8.57 -4.94 4.85
N ASN A 24 -9.51 -5.61 4.19
CA ASN A 24 -10.89 -5.12 4.07
C ASN A 24 -11.61 -5.05 5.43
N LEU A 25 -11.30 -5.96 6.36
CA LEU A 25 -11.81 -5.90 7.73
C LEU A 25 -11.19 -4.75 8.53
N LEU A 26 -9.88 -4.49 8.38
CA LEU A 26 -9.20 -3.35 9.00
C LEU A 26 -9.85 -2.02 8.58
N MET A 27 -10.20 -1.89 7.31
CA MET A 27 -10.86 -0.72 6.76
C MET A 27 -12.38 -0.68 6.98
N ARG A 28 -12.93 -1.70 7.63
CA ARG A 28 -14.38 -1.83 7.86
C ARG A 28 -15.20 -1.81 6.56
N PHE A 29 -14.69 -2.40 5.47
CA PHE A 29 -15.52 -2.70 4.30
C PHE A 29 -16.52 -3.81 4.60
N TYR A 30 -16.18 -4.70 5.54
CA TYR A 30 -17.06 -5.73 6.09
C TYR A 30 -17.19 -5.57 7.61
N GLU A 31 -18.34 -5.91 8.15
CA GLU A 31 -18.56 -5.96 9.60
C GLU A 31 -18.01 -7.27 10.18
N LEU A 32 -17.51 -7.21 11.40
CA LEU A 32 -17.05 -8.39 12.12
C LEU A 32 -18.23 -9.18 12.66
N TRP A 33 -18.19 -10.49 12.53
CA TRP A 33 -19.16 -11.39 13.16
C TRP A 33 -18.92 -11.54 14.66
N SER A 34 -17.65 -11.51 15.07
CA SER A 34 -17.23 -11.59 16.48
C SER A 34 -15.87 -10.93 16.65
N GLY A 35 -15.47 -10.68 17.89
CA GLY A 35 -14.23 -9.99 18.20
C GLY A 35 -14.32 -8.46 17.94
N GLN A 36 -13.19 -7.78 17.94
CA GLN A 36 -13.12 -6.35 17.71
C GLN A 36 -11.76 -5.93 17.12
N ILE A 37 -11.79 -4.93 16.25
CA ILE A 37 -10.61 -4.20 15.80
C ILE A 37 -10.67 -2.82 16.47
N LYS A 38 -9.55 -2.36 17.02
CA LYS A 38 -9.43 -1.06 17.66
C LYS A 38 -8.36 -0.21 16.98
N ILE A 39 -8.67 1.08 16.81
CA ILE A 39 -7.69 2.10 16.41
C ILE A 39 -7.53 3.04 17.59
N ASP A 40 -6.31 3.15 18.14
CA ASP A 40 -6.00 3.94 19.36
C ASP A 40 -6.97 3.66 20.53
N GLY A 41 -7.33 2.39 20.72
CA GLY A 41 -8.21 1.93 21.79
C GLY A 41 -9.71 2.04 21.51
N VAL A 42 -10.13 2.72 20.45
CA VAL A 42 -11.54 2.86 20.05
C VAL A 42 -11.93 1.74 19.07
N PRO A 43 -12.99 0.96 19.34
CA PRO A 43 -13.48 -0.03 18.40
C PRO A 43 -13.92 0.60 17.08
N VAL A 44 -13.47 0.03 15.94
CA VAL A 44 -13.88 0.54 14.61
C VAL A 44 -15.38 0.44 14.38
N SER A 45 -16.07 -0.45 15.06
CA SER A 45 -17.53 -0.56 15.03
C SER A 45 -18.27 0.66 15.60
N GLU A 46 -17.62 1.41 16.49
CA GLU A 46 -18.16 2.63 17.12
C GLU A 46 -17.82 3.91 16.35
N MET A 47 -16.95 3.83 15.35
CA MET A 47 -16.59 4.94 14.48
C MET A 47 -17.53 5.03 13.27
N ARG A 48 -17.62 6.19 12.63
CA ARG A 48 -18.24 6.26 11.30
C ARG A 48 -17.30 5.62 10.27
N ARG A 49 -17.85 4.92 9.27
CA ARG A 49 -17.02 4.31 8.20
C ARG A 49 -16.15 5.33 7.49
N SER A 50 -16.69 6.53 7.22
CA SER A 50 -15.93 7.62 6.62
C SER A 50 -14.68 8.00 7.43
N ASP A 51 -14.79 7.99 8.76
CA ASP A 51 -13.68 8.36 9.65
C ASP A 51 -12.62 7.24 9.67
N VAL A 52 -13.04 5.97 9.66
CA VAL A 52 -12.12 4.83 9.52
C VAL A 52 -11.40 4.90 8.18
N HIS A 53 -12.12 5.13 7.07
CA HIS A 53 -11.52 5.22 5.74
C HIS A 53 -10.52 6.38 5.64
N ALA A 54 -10.83 7.55 6.24
CA ALA A 54 -9.93 8.70 6.25
C ALA A 54 -8.60 8.47 7.00
N MET A 55 -8.55 7.42 7.84
CA MET A 55 -7.31 7.04 8.55
C MET A 55 -6.35 6.20 7.68
N PHE A 56 -6.80 5.68 6.54
CA PHE A 56 -6.01 4.80 5.68
C PHE A 56 -5.77 5.41 4.31
N GLY A 57 -4.51 5.53 3.92
CA GLY A 57 -4.13 5.71 2.52
C GLY A 57 -3.91 4.34 1.87
N MET A 58 -4.34 4.19 0.62
CA MET A 58 -4.26 2.90 -0.08
C MET A 58 -3.48 3.01 -1.37
N VAL A 59 -2.57 2.06 -1.58
CA VAL A 59 -1.93 1.80 -2.87
C VAL A 59 -2.17 0.34 -3.20
N LEU A 60 -3.13 0.09 -4.08
CA LEU A 60 -3.53 -1.25 -4.49
C LEU A 60 -2.80 -1.69 -5.77
N GLN A 61 -2.82 -3.00 -6.02
CA GLN A 61 -2.30 -3.59 -7.26
C GLN A 61 -3.02 -3.03 -8.49
N ASP A 62 -4.36 -2.99 -8.44
CA ASP A 62 -5.17 -2.41 -9.50
C ASP A 62 -5.19 -0.90 -9.37
N THR A 63 -4.40 -0.24 -10.20
CA THR A 63 -4.28 1.21 -10.23
C THR A 63 -5.44 1.82 -11.00
N TRP A 64 -6.44 2.31 -10.28
CA TRP A 64 -7.57 3.00 -10.90
C TRP A 64 -7.31 4.51 -11.03
N LEU A 65 -7.50 5.02 -12.24
CA LEU A 65 -7.47 6.44 -12.56
C LEU A 65 -8.80 6.78 -13.24
N PHE A 66 -9.35 7.96 -12.95
CA PHE A 66 -10.58 8.44 -13.58
C PHE A 66 -10.25 9.41 -14.73
N ASP A 67 -11.21 9.57 -15.63
CA ASP A 67 -11.12 10.56 -16.72
C ASP A 67 -11.07 11.97 -16.11
N GLY A 68 -9.95 12.65 -16.30
CA GLY A 68 -9.64 13.95 -15.74
C GLY A 68 -8.16 14.28 -15.88
N THR A 69 -7.73 15.39 -15.33
CA THR A 69 -6.33 15.81 -15.42
C THR A 69 -5.42 15.04 -14.45
N TYR A 70 -4.09 15.11 -14.66
CA TYR A 70 -3.11 14.62 -13.69
C TYR A 70 -3.34 15.25 -12.31
N ARG A 71 -3.57 16.56 -12.27
CA ARG A 71 -3.86 17.30 -11.05
C ARG A 71 -5.06 16.73 -10.29
N GLU A 72 -6.18 16.58 -10.98
CA GLU A 72 -7.41 16.03 -10.39
C GLU A 72 -7.22 14.61 -9.89
N ASN A 73 -6.54 13.77 -10.65
CA ASN A 73 -6.25 12.40 -10.24
C ASN A 73 -5.35 12.32 -9.00
N ILE A 74 -4.40 13.24 -8.84
CA ILE A 74 -3.50 13.27 -7.67
C ILE A 74 -4.21 13.88 -6.46
N ALA A 75 -4.94 14.97 -6.64
CA ALA A 75 -5.72 15.60 -5.57
C ALA A 75 -6.89 14.73 -5.11
N TYR A 76 -7.44 13.90 -6.01
CA TYR A 76 -8.50 12.91 -5.79
C TYR A 76 -9.69 13.45 -4.98
N GLY A 77 -10.15 14.65 -5.36
CA GLY A 77 -11.31 15.28 -4.72
C GLY A 77 -11.11 15.75 -3.26
N LYS A 78 -9.90 15.69 -2.74
CA LYS A 78 -9.59 16.19 -1.39
C LYS A 78 -9.68 17.73 -1.39
N PRO A 79 -10.56 18.33 -0.58
CA PRO A 79 -10.68 19.78 -0.51
C PRO A 79 -9.40 20.44 0.00
N GLY A 80 -9.05 21.59 -0.58
CA GLY A 80 -7.93 22.43 -0.09
C GLY A 80 -6.52 21.92 -0.47
N VAL A 81 -6.41 20.94 -1.35
CA VAL A 81 -5.10 20.53 -1.90
C VAL A 81 -4.59 21.63 -2.83
N THR A 82 -3.38 22.12 -2.54
CA THR A 82 -2.73 23.17 -3.37
C THR A 82 -1.89 22.56 -4.49
N ASP A 83 -1.59 23.35 -5.50
CA ASP A 83 -0.74 22.96 -6.62
C ASP A 83 0.66 22.57 -6.16
N GLU A 84 1.19 23.28 -5.17
CA GLU A 84 2.48 22.99 -4.57
C GLU A 84 2.52 21.62 -3.90
N GLN A 85 1.43 21.20 -3.25
CA GLN A 85 1.31 19.87 -2.64
C GLN A 85 1.29 18.78 -3.70
N VAL A 86 0.57 18.99 -4.80
CA VAL A 86 0.53 18.08 -5.94
C VAL A 86 1.92 17.94 -6.57
N GLU A 87 2.60 19.08 -6.86
CA GLU A 87 3.94 19.07 -7.42
C GLU A 87 4.96 18.41 -6.47
N ALA A 88 4.89 18.71 -5.18
CA ALA A 88 5.78 18.11 -4.18
C ALA A 88 5.63 16.59 -4.12
N ALA A 89 4.40 16.08 -4.14
CA ALA A 89 4.14 14.65 -4.19
C ALA A 89 4.72 14.02 -5.48
N CYS A 90 4.51 14.65 -6.64
CA CYS A 90 5.05 14.16 -7.90
C CYS A 90 6.59 14.20 -7.96
N LYS A 91 7.23 15.19 -7.37
CA LYS A 91 8.70 15.22 -7.23
C LYS A 91 9.21 14.06 -6.37
N LEU A 92 8.52 13.76 -5.28
CA LEU A 92 8.89 12.65 -4.38
C LEU A 92 8.81 11.28 -5.05
N VAL A 93 7.82 11.06 -5.92
CA VAL A 93 7.67 9.80 -6.67
C VAL A 93 8.42 9.79 -8.01
N GLY A 94 9.02 10.92 -8.43
CA GLY A 94 9.81 11.03 -9.66
C GLY A 94 9.00 11.23 -10.94
N LEU A 95 7.74 11.67 -10.86
CA LEU A 95 6.87 11.94 -12.01
C LEU A 95 6.86 13.42 -12.45
N ASP A 96 7.31 14.37 -11.63
CA ASP A 96 7.22 15.81 -11.91
C ASP A 96 7.86 16.19 -13.26
N HIS A 97 9.06 15.68 -13.50
CA HIS A 97 9.75 15.98 -14.77
C HIS A 97 8.96 15.48 -15.98
N TYR A 98 8.47 14.24 -15.94
CA TYR A 98 7.66 13.66 -17.01
C TYR A 98 6.38 14.48 -17.25
N ILE A 99 5.63 14.81 -16.20
CA ILE A 99 4.38 15.57 -16.31
C ILE A 99 4.64 16.95 -16.92
N LYS A 100 5.73 17.64 -16.55
CA LYS A 100 6.12 18.94 -17.07
C LYS A 100 6.56 18.92 -18.55
N THR A 101 6.90 17.75 -19.10
CA THR A 101 7.17 17.62 -20.56
C THR A 101 5.90 17.51 -21.39
N LEU A 102 4.75 17.28 -20.78
CA LEU A 102 3.47 17.20 -21.47
C LEU A 102 2.98 18.58 -21.89
N PRO A 103 2.22 18.69 -23.01
CA PRO A 103 1.82 20.00 -23.57
C PRO A 103 1.05 20.92 -22.60
N LYS A 104 0.24 20.34 -21.70
CA LYS A 104 -0.53 21.06 -20.68
C LYS A 104 -0.02 20.79 -19.25
N GLY A 105 1.17 20.16 -19.11
CA GLY A 105 1.71 19.80 -17.79
C GLY A 105 0.71 19.03 -16.92
N TYR A 106 0.48 19.50 -15.71
CA TYR A 106 -0.45 18.90 -14.76
C TYR A 106 -1.94 18.96 -15.18
N ASP A 107 -2.28 19.85 -16.11
CA ASP A 107 -3.63 19.99 -16.67
C ASP A 107 -3.83 19.14 -17.93
N THR A 108 -2.87 18.25 -18.24
CA THR A 108 -3.02 17.23 -19.29
C THR A 108 -4.06 16.21 -18.85
N GLU A 109 -5.01 15.90 -19.73
CA GLU A 109 -6.07 14.94 -19.49
C GLU A 109 -5.54 13.50 -19.54
N LEU A 110 -5.95 12.71 -18.55
CA LEU A 110 -5.81 11.26 -18.50
C LEU A 110 -7.14 10.66 -18.99
N ASN A 111 -7.05 9.82 -20.00
CA ASN A 111 -8.19 9.08 -20.56
C ASN A 111 -7.71 7.69 -20.98
N ASP A 112 -8.61 6.84 -21.43
CA ASP A 112 -8.32 5.47 -21.89
C ASP A 112 -7.25 5.41 -23.00
N ARG A 113 -7.00 6.52 -23.70
CA ARG A 113 -5.98 6.65 -24.76
C ARG A 113 -4.63 7.11 -24.21
N SER A 114 -4.54 7.50 -22.94
CA SER A 114 -3.28 7.93 -22.35
C SER A 114 -2.32 6.74 -22.24
N SER A 115 -1.14 6.87 -22.85
CA SER A 115 -0.13 5.79 -22.93
C SER A 115 0.71 5.66 -21.65
N LEU A 116 0.06 5.73 -20.47
CA LEU A 116 0.79 5.52 -19.21
C LEU A 116 1.21 4.05 -19.06
N SER A 117 2.48 3.85 -18.72
CA SER A 117 2.95 2.53 -18.31
C SER A 117 2.31 2.10 -16.98
N ALA A 118 2.27 0.80 -16.70
CA ALA A 118 1.79 0.29 -15.41
C ALA A 118 2.49 0.92 -14.22
N GLY A 119 3.82 1.10 -14.32
CA GLY A 119 4.61 1.76 -13.28
C GLY A 119 4.29 3.24 -13.11
N GLN A 120 4.05 3.98 -14.19
CA GLN A 120 3.63 5.38 -14.11
C GLN A 120 2.26 5.52 -13.44
N ARG A 121 1.30 4.64 -13.77
CA ARG A 121 0.01 4.57 -13.07
C ARG A 121 0.18 4.33 -11.58
N GLN A 122 1.05 3.39 -11.22
CA GLN A 122 1.33 3.08 -9.81
C GLN A 122 1.98 4.27 -9.08
N LEU A 123 2.93 4.97 -9.71
CA LEU A 123 3.54 6.18 -9.14
C LEU A 123 2.50 7.31 -8.93
N LEU A 124 1.51 7.45 -9.83
CA LEU A 124 0.39 8.40 -9.64
C LEU A 124 -0.46 8.05 -8.42
N THR A 125 -0.80 6.77 -8.23
CA THR A 125 -1.57 6.35 -7.04
C THR A 125 -0.78 6.53 -5.75
N ILE A 126 0.55 6.35 -5.78
CA ILE A 126 1.43 6.66 -4.64
C ILE A 126 1.44 8.18 -4.37
N ALA A 127 1.54 9.02 -5.41
CA ALA A 127 1.47 10.47 -5.24
C ALA A 127 0.12 10.91 -4.64
N ARG A 128 -0.99 10.30 -5.05
CA ARG A 128 -2.32 10.48 -4.46
C ARG A 128 -2.31 10.16 -2.96
N ALA A 129 -1.78 9.01 -2.56
CA ALA A 129 -1.68 8.62 -1.15
C ALA A 129 -0.76 9.55 -0.34
N MET A 130 0.28 10.14 -0.95
CA MET A 130 1.12 11.16 -0.31
C MET A 130 0.34 12.45 -0.03
N VAL A 131 -0.49 12.90 -0.98
CA VAL A 131 -1.35 14.08 -0.84
C VAL A 131 -2.45 13.84 0.19
N GLU A 132 -3.01 12.63 0.23
CA GLU A 132 -3.99 12.22 1.23
C GLU A 132 -3.43 12.32 2.65
N ASN A 133 -2.17 11.99 2.83
CA ASN A 133 -1.42 12.11 4.08
C ASN A 133 -2.09 11.40 5.28
N ALA A 134 -2.66 10.22 5.05
CA ALA A 134 -3.30 9.41 6.08
C ALA A 134 -2.27 8.87 7.10
N PRO A 135 -2.65 8.68 8.39
CA PRO A 135 -1.75 8.16 9.43
C PRO A 135 -1.36 6.68 9.24
N MET A 136 -2.21 5.92 8.57
CA MET A 136 -1.96 4.50 8.27
C MET A 136 -1.97 4.26 6.76
N ILE A 137 -1.15 3.32 6.30
CA ILE A 137 -1.01 3.03 4.87
C ILE A 137 -1.23 1.53 4.64
N ILE A 138 -1.97 1.22 3.58
CA ILE A 138 -2.11 -0.13 3.04
C ILE A 138 -1.43 -0.17 1.68
N LEU A 139 -0.45 -1.07 1.53
CA LEU A 139 0.29 -1.29 0.29
C LEU A 139 0.07 -2.71 -0.20
N ASP A 140 -0.30 -2.85 -1.47
CA ASP A 140 -0.34 -4.15 -2.16
C ASP A 140 0.75 -4.18 -3.23
N GLU A 141 1.77 -5.04 -3.02
CA GLU A 141 3.04 -5.04 -3.78
C GLU A 141 3.02 -5.87 -5.07
N ALA A 142 1.91 -6.08 -5.70
CA ALA A 142 1.91 -6.80 -6.96
C ALA A 142 2.43 -5.92 -8.12
N THR A 143 3.68 -6.16 -8.54
CA THR A 143 4.37 -5.40 -9.61
C THR A 143 4.75 -6.28 -10.81
N SER A 144 3.99 -7.32 -11.09
CA SER A 144 4.33 -8.35 -12.11
C SER A 144 4.46 -7.83 -13.55
N SER A 145 4.12 -6.57 -13.83
CA SER A 145 4.08 -5.99 -15.19
C SER A 145 4.90 -4.69 -15.34
N VAL A 146 5.82 -4.40 -14.43
CA VAL A 146 6.62 -3.17 -14.45
C VAL A 146 8.07 -3.49 -14.82
N ASP A 147 8.68 -2.67 -15.68
CA ASP A 147 10.11 -2.81 -16.00
C ASP A 147 11.00 -2.56 -14.77
N THR A 148 12.17 -3.17 -14.72
CA THR A 148 13.08 -3.16 -13.56
C THR A 148 13.46 -1.74 -13.10
N ARG A 149 13.61 -0.79 -14.02
CA ARG A 149 14.00 0.58 -13.67
C ARG A 149 12.85 1.32 -12.98
N THR A 150 11.67 1.21 -13.52
CA THR A 150 10.45 1.81 -12.93
C THR A 150 10.09 1.10 -11.62
N GLU A 151 10.31 -0.21 -11.52
CA GLU A 151 10.14 -0.98 -10.30
C GLU A 151 10.94 -0.42 -9.12
N VAL A 152 12.21 -0.06 -9.34
CA VAL A 152 13.05 0.58 -8.31
C VAL A 152 12.48 1.95 -7.88
N LEU A 153 11.93 2.72 -8.82
CA LEU A 153 11.29 3.99 -8.49
C LEU A 153 10.02 3.81 -7.66
N VAL A 154 9.17 2.86 -8.05
CA VAL A 154 7.95 2.50 -7.31
C VAL A 154 8.29 2.07 -5.89
N GLN A 155 9.29 1.19 -5.73
CA GLN A 155 9.72 0.74 -4.40
C GLN A 155 10.20 1.90 -3.52
N LYS A 156 11.07 2.77 -4.05
CA LYS A 156 11.53 3.96 -3.32
C LYS A 156 10.38 4.90 -2.94
N ALA A 157 9.38 5.04 -3.81
CA ALA A 157 8.20 5.85 -3.53
C ALA A 157 7.34 5.23 -2.42
N MET A 158 7.13 3.91 -2.44
CA MET A 158 6.43 3.17 -1.38
C MET A 158 7.15 3.28 -0.03
N ASP A 159 8.49 3.11 0.00
CA ASP A 159 9.27 3.24 1.22
C ASP A 159 9.20 4.66 1.81
N ARG A 160 9.18 5.69 0.95
CA ARG A 160 8.97 7.08 1.40
C ARG A 160 7.56 7.30 1.96
N LEU A 161 6.54 6.73 1.29
CA LEU A 161 5.16 6.82 1.75
C LEU A 161 4.95 6.14 3.11
N ALA A 162 5.57 4.98 3.34
CA ALA A 162 5.46 4.22 4.58
C ALA A 162 6.23 4.84 5.76
N ARG A 163 7.23 5.69 5.50
CA ARG A 163 8.14 6.21 6.55
C ARG A 163 7.40 7.05 7.60
N GLY A 164 7.55 6.68 8.89
CA GLY A 164 6.93 7.37 10.02
C GLY A 164 5.43 7.15 10.12
N ARG A 165 4.91 6.05 9.54
CA ARG A 165 3.49 5.67 9.58
C ARG A 165 3.35 4.19 9.85
N THR A 166 2.23 3.82 10.44
CA THR A 166 1.85 2.41 10.51
C THR A 166 1.47 1.92 9.11
N SER A 167 2.18 0.93 8.60
CA SER A 167 1.96 0.41 7.26
C SER A 167 1.69 -1.09 7.26
N PHE A 168 0.63 -1.49 6.54
CA PHE A 168 0.28 -2.87 6.27
C PHE A 168 0.64 -3.16 4.82
N VAL A 169 1.54 -4.11 4.60
CA VAL A 169 2.04 -4.44 3.27
C VAL A 169 1.67 -5.88 2.94
N ILE A 170 0.83 -6.09 1.92
CA ILE A 170 0.66 -7.42 1.32
C ILE A 170 1.93 -7.67 0.51
N ALA A 171 2.86 -8.39 1.14
CA ALA A 171 4.22 -8.49 0.64
C ALA A 171 4.36 -9.65 -0.35
N HIS A 172 4.87 -9.31 -1.52
CA HIS A 172 5.24 -10.25 -2.59
C HIS A 172 6.75 -10.25 -2.89
N ARG A 173 7.51 -9.41 -2.18
CA ARG A 173 8.96 -9.24 -2.36
C ARG A 173 9.71 -9.61 -1.10
N LEU A 174 10.84 -10.29 -1.32
CA LEU A 174 11.71 -10.70 -0.22
C LEU A 174 12.23 -9.52 0.61
N SER A 175 12.67 -8.44 -0.03
CA SER A 175 13.17 -7.25 0.64
C SER A 175 12.14 -6.65 1.61
N THR A 176 10.90 -6.52 1.16
CA THR A 176 9.81 -5.97 1.98
C THR A 176 9.52 -6.83 3.20
N ILE A 177 9.58 -8.16 3.04
CA ILE A 177 9.33 -9.11 4.13
C ILE A 177 10.47 -9.04 5.15
N ARG A 178 11.73 -9.00 4.69
CA ARG A 178 12.90 -8.95 5.59
C ARG A 178 12.98 -7.66 6.39
N ASP A 179 12.59 -6.54 5.77
CA ASP A 179 12.66 -5.21 6.37
C ASP A 179 11.40 -4.84 7.17
N ALA A 180 10.48 -5.79 7.38
CA ALA A 180 9.29 -5.57 8.18
C ALA A 180 9.58 -5.72 9.68
N ASP A 181 9.01 -4.82 10.48
CA ASP A 181 9.09 -4.88 11.96
C ASP A 181 8.28 -6.06 12.52
N LEU A 182 7.25 -6.46 11.78
CA LEU A 182 6.39 -7.58 12.13
C LEU A 182 5.90 -8.27 10.85
N ILE A 183 5.96 -9.59 10.84
CA ILE A 183 5.40 -10.42 9.78
C ILE A 183 4.22 -11.18 10.35
N LEU A 184 3.09 -11.12 9.66
CA LEU A 184 1.88 -11.92 9.93
C LEU A 184 1.77 -12.98 8.83
N VAL A 185 1.85 -14.24 9.23
CA VAL A 185 1.72 -15.37 8.30
C VAL A 185 0.28 -15.86 8.36
N MET A 186 -0.39 -15.80 7.23
CA MET A 186 -1.79 -16.19 7.10
C MET A 186 -1.95 -17.54 6.39
N ASP A 187 -2.81 -18.38 6.91
CA ASP A 187 -3.31 -19.57 6.26
C ASP A 187 -4.81 -19.74 6.55
N LYS A 188 -5.59 -19.97 5.48
CA LYS A 188 -7.06 -20.23 5.55
C LYS A 188 -7.87 -19.23 6.39
N GLY A 189 -7.46 -17.97 6.40
CA GLY A 189 -8.13 -16.90 7.14
C GLY A 189 -7.58 -16.62 8.54
N ASP A 190 -6.71 -17.48 9.05
CA ASP A 190 -6.09 -17.33 10.37
C ASP A 190 -4.66 -16.80 10.29
N ILE A 191 -4.23 -16.08 11.34
CA ILE A 191 -2.82 -15.73 11.55
C ILE A 191 -2.18 -16.89 12.30
N VAL A 192 -1.45 -17.75 11.59
CA VAL A 192 -0.85 -18.96 12.13
C VAL A 192 0.53 -18.74 12.77
N GLU A 193 1.27 -17.73 12.29
CA GLU A 193 2.56 -17.33 12.83
C GLU A 193 2.69 -15.79 12.81
N SER A 194 3.45 -15.28 13.79
CA SER A 194 3.84 -13.87 13.83
C SER A 194 5.22 -13.69 14.44
N GLY A 195 5.96 -12.70 13.96
CA GLY A 195 7.31 -12.39 14.46
C GLY A 195 8.15 -11.63 13.44
N THR A 196 9.43 -11.47 13.72
CA THR A 196 10.41 -10.93 12.76
C THR A 196 10.86 -12.02 11.79
N HIS A 197 11.52 -11.61 10.69
CA HIS A 197 12.09 -12.52 9.71
C HIS A 197 12.97 -13.62 10.37
N GLU A 198 13.90 -13.21 11.22
CA GLU A 198 14.82 -14.14 11.89
C GLU A 198 14.10 -15.10 12.84
N GLN A 199 13.14 -14.60 13.62
CA GLN A 199 12.35 -15.41 14.53
C GLN A 199 11.55 -16.48 13.79
N LEU A 200 10.90 -16.12 12.69
CA LEU A 200 10.07 -17.03 11.92
C LEU A 200 10.90 -18.06 11.13
N LEU A 201 12.05 -17.68 10.58
CA LEU A 201 12.98 -18.65 9.97
C LEU A 201 13.48 -19.67 11.00
N GLY A 202 13.81 -19.21 12.21
CA GLY A 202 14.28 -20.08 13.29
C GLY A 202 13.22 -21.07 13.79
N LYS A 203 11.93 -20.73 13.71
CA LYS A 203 10.82 -21.62 14.07
C LYS A 203 10.66 -22.80 13.10
N GLY A 204 11.04 -22.65 11.82
CA GLY A 204 10.95 -23.72 10.82
C GLY A 204 9.53 -24.07 10.39
N GLY A 205 8.57 -23.18 10.61
CA GLY A 205 7.15 -23.37 10.28
C GLY A 205 6.76 -22.95 8.88
N LEU A 206 5.48 -22.61 8.69
CA LEU A 206 4.89 -22.21 7.40
C LEU A 206 5.63 -21.04 6.73
N TYR A 207 6.11 -20.08 7.55
CA TYR A 207 6.91 -18.96 7.02
C TYR A 207 8.16 -19.44 6.29
N LYS A 208 8.89 -20.41 6.88
CA LYS A 208 10.11 -20.97 6.25
C LYS A 208 9.79 -21.69 4.96
N GLU A 209 8.68 -22.44 4.91
CA GLU A 209 8.24 -23.12 3.68
C GLU A 209 7.92 -22.10 2.57
N LEU A 210 7.17 -21.03 2.89
CA LEU A 210 6.86 -19.94 1.98
C LEU A 210 8.13 -19.25 1.48
N TYR A 211 9.06 -18.97 2.40
CA TYR A 211 10.32 -18.31 2.09
C TYR A 211 11.15 -19.15 1.11
N THR A 212 11.38 -20.43 1.41
CA THR A 212 12.16 -21.34 0.56
C THR A 212 11.50 -21.54 -0.80
N SER A 213 10.17 -21.72 -0.85
CA SER A 213 9.46 -21.97 -2.10
C SER A 213 9.40 -20.77 -3.04
N GLN A 214 9.30 -19.55 -2.50
CA GLN A 214 9.12 -18.33 -3.29
C GLN A 214 10.41 -17.58 -3.60
N PHE A 215 11.44 -17.71 -2.77
CA PHE A 215 12.60 -16.83 -2.79
C PHE A 215 13.98 -17.53 -2.88
N GLU A 216 14.13 -18.76 -2.40
CA GLU A 216 15.40 -19.50 -2.49
C GLU A 216 15.54 -20.34 -3.78
N ASN A 217 14.44 -20.66 -4.46
CA ASN A 217 14.43 -21.45 -5.69
C ASN A 217 14.36 -20.58 -6.97
N LYS A 218 14.69 -19.31 -6.89
CA LYS A 218 14.88 -18.40 -8.03
C LYS A 218 16.31 -17.89 -8.04
#